data_acd96b2ba591a7cc0446dfdb46b80725
#
_entry.id   acd96b2ba591a7cc0446dfdb46b80725
#
_cell.length_a   1.000
_cell.length_b   1.000
_cell.length_c   1.000
_cell.angle_alpha   90.00
_cell.angle_beta   90.00
_cell.angle_gamma   90.00
#
_symmetry.space_group_name_H-M   'P 1'
#
loop_
_entity.id
_entity.type
_entity.pdbx_description
1 polymer ?
#
loop_
_entity_poly.entity_id
_entity_poly.type
_entity_poly.pdbx_seq_one_letter_code
_entity_poly.pdbx_strand_id
1 'polypeptide(L)' 'MPKDVKPFKGVGSGVLAIALRYDKEAYRTVVAVQLGKKVYVLHAFQKKSKQGIATPKADVDLIKRRYKEAAELAKHET' A
#
# COMPACT_ATOMS: atom_id res chain seq x y z
N MET A 1 -10.76 -14.17 -3.24
CA MET A 1 -9.50 -13.49 -2.95
C MET A 1 -8.82 -13.05 -4.21
N PRO A 2 -8.47 -11.78 -4.30
CA PRO A 2 -7.76 -11.33 -5.50
C PRO A 2 -6.41 -12.03 -5.61
N LYS A 3 -6.07 -12.42 -6.82
CA LYS A 3 -4.80 -13.09 -7.05
C LYS A 3 -3.60 -12.14 -6.99
N ASP A 4 -3.85 -10.86 -6.97
CA ASP A 4 -2.80 -9.87 -7.13
C ASP A 4 -2.50 -9.11 -5.84
N VAL A 5 -2.57 -9.81 -4.73
CA VAL A 5 -2.18 -9.26 -3.44
C VAL A 5 -0.82 -9.79 -3.08
N LYS A 6 0.13 -8.90 -2.85
CA LYS A 6 1.50 -9.27 -2.50
C LYS A 6 1.98 -8.47 -1.31
N PRO A 7 2.86 -9.05 -0.48
CA PRO A 7 3.45 -8.25 0.60
C PRO A 7 4.26 -7.09 0.04
N PHE A 8 4.15 -5.94 0.66
CA PHE A 8 4.93 -4.78 0.28
C PHE A 8 6.07 -4.63 1.28
N LYS A 9 7.27 -4.97 0.84
CA LYS A 9 8.42 -4.97 1.72
C LYS A 9 9.07 -3.61 1.82
N GLY A 10 9.81 -3.38 2.90
CA GLY A 10 10.57 -2.15 3.08
C GLY A 10 9.83 -1.06 3.82
N VAL A 11 8.58 -1.28 4.19
CA VAL A 11 7.80 -0.28 4.94
C VAL A 11 7.55 -0.74 6.36
N GLY A 12 7.05 -1.96 6.52
CA GLY A 12 6.73 -2.50 7.83
C GLY A 12 5.96 -3.78 7.70
N SER A 13 5.60 -4.37 8.85
CA SER A 13 4.83 -5.59 8.88
C SER A 13 3.39 -5.36 8.46
N GLY A 14 2.80 -6.34 7.81
CA GLY A 14 1.38 -6.27 7.47
C GLY A 14 1.02 -5.25 6.42
N VAL A 15 1.96 -4.89 5.56
CA VAL A 15 1.71 -3.97 4.47
C VAL A 15 1.58 -4.79 3.19
N LEU A 16 0.48 -4.59 2.48
CA LEU A 16 0.17 -5.34 1.26
C LEU A 16 -0.01 -4.39 0.09
N ALA A 17 0.40 -4.84 -1.08
CA ALA A 17 0.13 -4.14 -2.33
C ALA A 17 -0.91 -4.92 -3.10
N ILE A 18 -1.98 -4.26 -3.48
CA ILE A 18 -3.08 -4.87 -4.20
C ILE A 18 -3.10 -4.31 -5.61
N ALA A 19 -2.94 -5.17 -6.59
CA ALA A 19 -3.00 -4.77 -7.98
C ALA A 19 -4.44 -4.86 -8.47
N LEU A 20 -4.95 -3.76 -8.99
CA LEU A 20 -6.30 -3.66 -9.50
C LEU A 20 -6.24 -3.27 -10.97
N ARG A 21 -7.16 -3.81 -11.75
CA ARG A 21 -7.29 -3.44 -13.15
C ARG A 21 -8.70 -2.93 -13.38
N TYR A 22 -8.80 -1.74 -13.90
CA TYR A 22 -10.09 -1.13 -14.16
C TYR A 22 -10.02 -0.38 -15.48
N ASP A 23 -10.91 -0.70 -16.38
CA ASP A 23 -11.05 -0.03 -17.68
C ASP A 23 -9.70 0.07 -18.41
N LYS A 24 -9.02 -1.06 -18.54
CA LYS A 24 -7.74 -1.21 -19.25
C LYS A 24 -6.57 -0.52 -18.56
N GLU A 25 -6.78 0.03 -17.37
CA GLU A 25 -5.70 0.68 -16.64
C GLU A 25 -5.37 -0.11 -15.40
N ALA A 26 -4.10 -0.10 -15.04
CA ALA A 26 -3.61 -0.81 -13.88
C ALA A 26 -3.40 0.16 -12.72
N TYR A 27 -3.96 -0.17 -11.57
CA TYR A 27 -3.82 0.61 -10.36
C TYR A 27 -3.20 -0.24 -9.28
N ARG A 28 -2.46 0.37 -8.39
CA ARG A 28 -1.90 -0.31 -7.24
C ARG A 28 -2.29 0.42 -5.98
N THR A 29 -2.82 -0.33 -5.02
CA THR A 29 -3.20 0.20 -3.73
C THR A 29 -2.35 -0.45 -2.66
N VAL A 30 -1.76 0.34 -1.78
CA VAL A 30 -0.94 -0.16 -0.69
C VAL A 30 -1.71 0.04 0.60
N VAL A 31 -1.88 -1.03 1.36
CA VAL A 31 -2.67 -1.01 2.60
C VAL A 31 -1.89 -1.63 3.74
N ALA A 32 -2.17 -1.15 4.94
CA ALA A 32 -1.64 -1.75 6.16
C ALA A 32 -2.79 -2.48 6.86
N VAL A 33 -2.60 -3.77 7.10
CA VAL A 33 -3.67 -4.62 7.64
C VAL A 33 -3.39 -5.14 9.05
N GLN A 34 -2.26 -4.79 9.65
CA GLN A 34 -1.90 -5.26 10.99
C GLN A 34 -1.70 -4.11 11.96
N LEU A 35 -2.28 -2.96 11.67
CA LEU A 35 -2.20 -1.82 12.56
C LEU A 35 -3.56 -1.66 13.27
N GLY A 36 -3.65 -2.17 14.49
CA GLY A 36 -4.88 -2.09 15.24
C GLY A 36 -5.98 -2.96 14.63
N LYS A 37 -7.22 -2.51 14.71
CA LYS A 37 -8.37 -3.27 14.24
C LYS A 37 -8.85 -2.83 12.88
N LYS A 38 -8.20 -1.86 12.26
CA LYS A 38 -8.65 -1.29 11.01
C LYS A 38 -7.64 -1.53 9.90
N VAL A 39 -8.13 -1.48 8.67
CA VAL A 39 -7.27 -1.49 7.50
C VAL A 39 -7.02 -0.04 7.10
N TYR A 40 -5.77 0.33 6.97
CA TYR A 40 -5.39 1.68 6.58
C TYR A 40 -4.91 1.69 5.15
N VAL A 41 -5.56 2.46 4.30
CA VAL A 41 -5.11 2.64 2.93
C VAL A 41 -3.99 3.68 2.96
N LEU A 42 -2.79 3.26 2.61
CA LEU A 42 -1.62 4.13 2.67
C LEU A 42 -1.44 4.95 1.40
N HIS A 43 -1.71 4.34 0.26
CA HIS A 43 -1.50 5.04 -1.00
C HIS A 43 -2.19 4.26 -2.12
N ALA A 44 -2.70 4.98 -3.09
CA ALA A 44 -3.27 4.37 -4.28
C ALA A 44 -2.76 5.17 -5.48
N PHE A 45 -2.23 4.49 -6.47
CA PHE A 45 -1.66 5.17 -7.61
C PHE A 45 -1.83 4.33 -8.87
N GLN A 46 -1.85 5.01 -10.00
CA GLN A 46 -1.94 4.37 -11.28
C GLN A 46 -0.56 3.90 -11.72
N LYS A 47 -0.47 2.64 -12.12
CA LYS A 47 0.78 2.09 -12.61
C LYS A 47 0.93 2.45 -14.08
N LYS A 48 1.80 3.39 -14.36
CA LYS A 48 2.02 3.86 -15.72
C LYS A 48 3.23 3.24 -16.40
N SER A 49 4.04 2.53 -15.64
CA SER A 49 5.25 1.94 -16.20
C SER A 49 4.91 0.75 -17.06
N LYS A 50 5.44 0.72 -18.27
CA LYS A 50 5.25 -0.40 -19.18
C LYS A 50 6.16 -1.58 -18.84
N GLN A 51 7.14 -1.39 -18.00
CA GLN A 51 8.14 -2.40 -17.73
C GLN A 51 7.98 -3.10 -16.40
N GLY A 52 6.88 -2.90 -15.73
CA GLY A 52 6.62 -3.58 -14.47
C GLY A 52 7.66 -3.29 -13.41
N ILE A 53 8.23 -2.13 -13.41
CA ILE A 53 9.29 -1.75 -12.50
C ILE A 53 8.71 -1.51 -11.11
N ALA A 54 9.57 -1.61 -10.11
CA ALA A 54 9.20 -1.36 -8.73
C ALA A 54 8.61 0.03 -8.55
N THR A 55 7.86 0.19 -7.47
CA THR A 55 7.23 1.46 -7.11
C THR A 55 8.27 2.58 -7.06
N PRO A 56 8.00 3.74 -7.68
CA PRO A 56 8.94 4.86 -7.63
C PRO A 56 9.28 5.26 -6.20
N LYS A 57 10.50 5.74 -6.01
CA LYS A 57 10.98 6.10 -4.69
C LYS A 57 10.10 7.14 -4.01
N ALA A 58 9.61 8.12 -4.77
CA ALA A 58 8.75 9.14 -4.20
C ALA A 58 7.49 8.54 -3.60
N ASP A 59 6.90 7.54 -4.28
CA ASP A 59 5.72 6.86 -3.78
C ASP A 59 6.07 6.01 -2.55
N VAL A 60 7.22 5.36 -2.57
CA VAL A 60 7.66 4.55 -1.44
C VAL A 60 7.85 5.43 -0.21
N ASP A 61 8.46 6.59 -0.36
CA ASP A 61 8.67 7.52 0.75
C ASP A 61 7.34 8.00 1.33
N LEU A 62 6.39 8.28 0.46
CA LEU A 62 5.05 8.68 0.90
C LEU A 62 4.36 7.54 1.65
N ILE A 63 4.48 6.32 1.15
CA ILE A 63 3.90 5.15 1.80
C ILE A 63 4.50 4.96 3.18
N LYS A 64 5.81 5.12 3.31
CA LYS A 64 6.48 4.98 4.61
C LYS A 64 5.99 6.03 5.60
N ARG A 65 5.82 7.26 5.14
CA ARG A 65 5.32 8.33 6.00
C ARG A 65 3.91 8.01 6.46
N ARG A 66 3.05 7.58 5.54
CA ARG A 66 1.67 7.28 5.88
C ARG A 66 1.55 6.06 6.77
N TYR A 67 2.43 5.09 6.58
CA TYR A 67 2.47 3.95 7.49
C TYR A 67 2.76 4.39 8.91
N LYS A 68 3.73 5.28 9.07
CA LYS A 68 4.09 5.80 10.38
C LYS A 68 2.92 6.55 11.00
N GLU A 69 2.24 7.37 10.22
CA GLU A 69 1.06 8.09 10.70
C GLU A 69 -0.06 7.12 11.09
N ALA A 70 -0.28 6.10 10.29
CA ALA A 70 -1.30 5.09 10.58
C ALA A 70 -0.95 4.33 11.85
N ALA A 71 0.33 4.02 12.06
CA ALA A 71 0.76 3.34 13.28
C ALA A 71 0.49 4.19 14.51
N GLU A 72 0.71 5.50 14.40
CA GLU A 72 0.40 6.41 15.50
C GLU A 72 -1.09 6.45 15.78
N LEU A 73 -1.92 6.51 14.74
CA LEU A 73 -3.36 6.48 14.91
C LEU A 73 -3.81 5.18 15.56
N ALA A 74 -3.22 4.07 15.15
CA ALA A 74 -3.57 2.77 15.71
C ALA A 74 -3.26 2.66 17.20
N LYS A 75 -2.20 3.33 17.66
CA LYS A 75 -1.87 3.32 19.08
C LYS A 75 -2.93 4.01 19.92
N HIS A 76 -3.69 4.93 19.34
CA HIS A 76 -4.72 5.66 20.05
C HIS A 76 -6.09 5.03 19.90
N GLU A 77 -6.17 3.92 19.19
CA GLU A 77 -7.38 3.13 19.11
C GLU A 77 -7.43 2.17 20.28
N THR A 78 -8.44 2.25 21.05
CA THR A 78 -8.61 1.29 22.16
C THR A 78 -10.03 0.84 22.25
#